data_b725b7d477bcd4098274495210027360
#
_entry.id   b725b7d477bcd4098274495210027360
#
_cell.length_a   1.000
_cell.length_b   1.000
_cell.length_c   1.000
_cell.angle_alpha   90.00
_cell.angle_beta   90.00
_cell.angle_gamma   90.00
#
_symmetry.space_group_name_H-M   'P 1'
#
loop_
_entity.id
_entity.type
_entity.pdbx_description
1 polymer ?
#
loop_
_entity_poly.entity_id
_entity_poly.type
_entity_poly.pdbx_seq_one_letter_code
_entity_poly.pdbx_strand_id
1 'polypeptide(L)'
;MWALLGQTHSHPDTRAASGALKFFSPEQAKEVEAMAAQIIPSDDTPGAREAGVIRFIDRNLVEYETERQPDYIAGLGLLAEKAGGRFADLDSARQIEVLHGIEKTEFFGLVRRHTIMGFFSNPHYGGNLDKIGWKLIGFQDAFVFQPPFGYYDGPEGQRL
;
A
#
# COMPACT_ATOMS: atom_id res chain seq x y z
N MET A 1 -25.68 -34.30 19.77
CA MET A 1 -24.60 -34.21 18.76
C MET A 1 -24.99 -33.12 17.79
N TRP A 2 -24.48 -31.88 17.99
CA TRP A 2 -24.78 -30.74 17.15
C TRP A 2 -23.53 -30.47 16.30
N ALA A 3 -23.66 -30.73 15.02
CA ALA A 3 -22.61 -30.39 14.04
C ALA A 3 -22.66 -28.89 13.78
N LEU A 4 -21.66 -28.14 14.27
CA LEU A 4 -21.41 -26.78 13.83
C LEU A 4 -20.89 -26.83 12.39
N LEU A 5 -21.77 -26.55 11.43
CA LEU A 5 -21.39 -26.20 10.07
C LEU A 5 -20.69 -24.84 10.10
N GLY A 6 -19.37 -24.88 10.05
CA GLY A 6 -18.56 -23.69 9.84
C GLY A 6 -18.93 -23.08 8.48
N GLN A 7 -19.67 -21.97 8.48
CA GLN A 7 -19.86 -21.17 7.29
C GLN A 7 -18.53 -20.43 7.02
N THR A 8 -17.78 -20.96 6.06
CA THR A 8 -16.69 -20.21 5.42
C THR A 8 -17.34 -19.10 4.60
N HIS A 9 -17.48 -17.92 5.18
CA HIS A 9 -17.79 -16.75 4.38
C HIS A 9 -16.53 -16.40 3.58
N SER A 10 -16.48 -16.87 2.34
CA SER A 10 -15.53 -16.36 1.36
C SER A 10 -15.89 -14.89 1.10
N HIS A 11 -15.02 -13.97 1.52
CA HIS A 11 -15.07 -12.61 1.00
C HIS A 11 -15.02 -12.66 -0.52
N PRO A 12 -15.78 -11.79 -1.22
CA PRO A 12 -15.73 -11.76 -2.67
C PRO A 12 -14.28 -11.59 -3.11
N ASP A 13 -13.89 -12.43 -4.04
CA ASP A 13 -12.54 -12.56 -4.60
C ASP A 13 -12.00 -11.17 -4.95
N THR A 14 -10.96 -10.71 -4.26
CA THR A 14 -10.30 -9.41 -4.47
C THR A 14 -9.60 -9.32 -5.84
N ARG A 15 -9.68 -10.35 -6.67
CA ARG A 15 -9.26 -10.34 -8.08
C ARG A 15 -10.02 -9.36 -8.96
N ALA A 16 -11.13 -8.79 -8.50
CA ALA A 16 -11.95 -7.85 -9.28
C ALA A 16 -11.34 -6.44 -9.43
N ALA A 17 -10.18 -6.16 -8.86
CA ALA A 17 -9.53 -4.84 -8.97
C ALA A 17 -8.58 -4.71 -10.17
N SER A 18 -8.76 -5.49 -11.25
CA SER A 18 -7.98 -5.36 -12.50
C SER A 18 -8.47 -4.25 -13.44
N GLY A 19 -9.26 -3.30 -12.92
CA GLY A 19 -9.71 -2.12 -13.68
C GLY A 19 -8.56 -1.20 -14.05
N ALA A 20 -8.69 -0.51 -15.20
CA ALA A 20 -7.79 0.58 -15.56
C ALA A 20 -7.83 1.66 -14.47
N LEU A 21 -6.67 2.30 -14.24
CA LEU A 21 -6.58 3.46 -13.36
C LEU A 21 -7.49 4.58 -13.91
N LYS A 22 -8.06 5.38 -13.01
CA LYS A 22 -9.06 6.39 -13.38
C LYS A 22 -8.50 7.81 -13.34
N PHE A 23 -7.51 8.06 -12.50
CA PHE A 23 -6.89 9.36 -12.33
C PHE A 23 -5.54 9.45 -13.06
N PHE A 24 -4.63 8.51 -12.82
CA PHE A 24 -3.30 8.55 -13.40
C PHE A 24 -3.28 8.06 -14.85
N SER A 25 -2.53 8.77 -15.72
CA SER A 25 -2.08 8.17 -16.97
C SER A 25 -1.15 6.99 -16.70
N PRO A 26 -0.94 6.09 -17.68
CA PRO A 26 -0.01 4.97 -17.53
C PRO A 26 1.42 5.42 -17.17
N GLU A 27 1.86 6.56 -17.68
CA GLU A 27 3.18 7.13 -17.40
C GLU A 27 3.24 7.65 -15.96
N GLN A 28 2.26 8.45 -15.54
CA GLN A 28 2.16 8.97 -14.16
C GLN A 28 2.09 7.83 -13.13
N ALA A 29 1.34 6.79 -13.44
CA ALA A 29 1.23 5.61 -12.58
C ALA A 29 2.58 4.93 -12.34
N LYS A 30 3.42 4.82 -13.38
CA LYS A 30 4.78 4.26 -13.27
C LYS A 30 5.66 5.10 -12.35
N GLU A 31 5.55 6.43 -12.43
CA GLU A 31 6.32 7.33 -11.55
C GLU A 31 5.92 7.15 -10.08
N VAL A 32 4.61 7.16 -9.78
CA VAL A 32 4.10 6.97 -8.41
C VAL A 32 4.41 5.55 -7.90
N GLU A 33 4.27 4.53 -8.75
CA GLU A 33 4.60 3.15 -8.40
C GLU A 33 6.09 2.99 -8.09
N ALA A 34 6.97 3.64 -8.86
CA ALA A 34 8.41 3.62 -8.60
C ALA A 34 8.74 4.31 -7.27
N MET A 35 8.10 5.45 -6.94
CA MET A 35 8.24 6.07 -5.62
C MET A 35 7.76 5.15 -4.50
N ALA A 36 6.59 4.56 -4.64
CA ALA A 36 6.04 3.63 -3.65
C ALA A 36 6.97 2.43 -3.41
N ALA A 37 7.59 1.92 -4.48
CA ALA A 37 8.55 0.82 -4.42
C ALA A 37 9.87 1.20 -3.71
N GLN A 38 10.27 2.47 -3.67
CA GLN A 38 11.41 2.92 -2.86
C GLN A 38 11.01 3.12 -1.39
N ILE A 39 9.74 3.40 -1.11
CA ILE A 39 9.22 3.60 0.26
C ILE A 39 9.00 2.25 0.96
N ILE A 40 8.42 1.27 0.27
CA ILE A 40 8.25 -0.12 0.74
C ILE A 40 8.81 -1.03 -0.36
N PRO A 41 10.11 -1.31 -0.34
CA PRO A 41 10.76 -2.11 -1.37
C PRO A 41 10.38 -3.59 -1.29
N SER A 42 10.54 -4.28 -2.41
CA SER A 42 10.54 -5.74 -2.47
C SER A 42 11.94 -6.23 -2.18
N ASP A 43 12.09 -6.96 -1.10
CA ASP A 43 13.34 -7.62 -0.67
C ASP A 43 13.06 -9.10 -0.40
N ASP A 44 13.35 -9.60 0.80
CA ASP A 44 12.95 -10.95 1.24
C ASP A 44 11.43 -11.09 1.37
N THR A 45 10.72 -9.95 1.37
CA THR A 45 9.26 -9.86 1.43
C THR A 45 8.72 -9.03 0.27
N PRO A 46 7.46 -9.29 -0.18
CA PRO A 46 6.80 -8.48 -1.20
C PRO A 46 6.62 -7.02 -0.74
N GLY A 47 6.84 -6.07 -1.66
CA GLY A 47 6.75 -4.65 -1.42
C GLY A 47 5.48 -3.99 -1.96
N ALA A 48 5.56 -2.65 -2.14
CA ALA A 48 4.43 -1.83 -2.58
C ALA A 48 3.89 -2.20 -3.97
N ARG A 49 4.75 -2.70 -4.88
CA ARG A 49 4.34 -3.13 -6.22
C ARG A 49 3.42 -4.34 -6.16
N GLU A 50 3.85 -5.39 -5.45
CA GLU A 50 3.11 -6.65 -5.31
C GLU A 50 1.82 -6.44 -4.53
N ALA A 51 1.82 -5.52 -3.56
CA ALA A 51 0.64 -5.11 -2.83
C ALA A 51 -0.34 -4.26 -3.66
N GLY A 52 0.04 -3.85 -4.88
CA GLY A 52 -0.82 -3.06 -5.76
C GLY A 52 -1.14 -1.67 -5.23
N VAL A 53 -0.24 -1.06 -4.49
CA VAL A 53 -0.43 0.24 -3.81
C VAL A 53 -0.89 1.34 -4.76
N ILE A 54 -0.41 1.34 -6.01
CA ILE A 54 -0.83 2.32 -7.03
C ILE A 54 -2.34 2.34 -7.26
N ARG A 55 -3.02 1.18 -7.16
CA ARG A 55 -4.48 1.08 -7.34
C ARG A 55 -5.22 1.72 -6.16
N PHE A 56 -4.69 1.55 -4.95
CA PHE A 56 -5.22 2.23 -3.77
C PHE A 56 -5.10 3.75 -3.94
N ILE A 57 -3.91 4.24 -4.34
CA ILE A 57 -3.66 5.67 -4.49
C ILE A 57 -4.59 6.26 -5.55
N ASP A 58 -4.67 5.64 -6.72
CA ASP A 58 -5.54 6.08 -7.81
C ASP A 58 -7.01 6.16 -7.37
N ARG A 59 -7.49 5.10 -6.72
CA ARG A 59 -8.86 5.04 -6.22
C ARG A 59 -9.12 6.07 -5.13
N ASN A 60 -8.18 6.23 -4.19
CA ASN A 60 -8.29 7.21 -3.11
C ASN A 60 -8.44 8.63 -3.64
N LEU A 61 -7.68 8.98 -4.68
CA LEU A 61 -7.74 10.27 -5.34
C LEU A 61 -9.03 10.51 -6.13
N VAL A 62 -9.74 9.47 -6.53
CA VAL A 62 -11.02 9.58 -7.25
C VAL A 62 -12.22 9.58 -6.30
N GLU A 63 -12.16 8.79 -5.22
CA GLU A 63 -13.34 8.51 -4.40
C GLU A 63 -13.33 9.25 -3.05
N TYR A 64 -12.16 9.56 -2.48
CA TYR A 64 -12.05 10.04 -1.10
C TYR A 64 -11.28 11.35 -0.92
N GLU A 65 -10.13 11.51 -1.59
CA GLU A 65 -9.25 12.68 -1.44
C GLU A 65 -9.07 13.40 -2.80
N THR A 66 -10.17 13.73 -3.47
CA THR A 66 -10.14 14.40 -4.80
C THR A 66 -9.45 15.76 -4.76
N GLU A 67 -9.47 16.46 -3.63
CA GLU A 67 -8.78 17.72 -3.40
C GLU A 67 -7.25 17.58 -3.44
N ARG A 68 -6.71 16.35 -3.33
CA ARG A 68 -5.28 16.07 -3.43
C ARG A 68 -4.78 15.81 -4.85
N GLN A 69 -5.67 15.75 -5.83
CA GLN A 69 -5.28 15.57 -7.23
C GLN A 69 -4.30 16.64 -7.74
N PRO A 70 -4.51 17.95 -7.50
CA PRO A 70 -3.55 18.98 -7.89
C PRO A 70 -2.17 18.79 -7.25
N ASP A 71 -2.10 18.32 -6.00
CA ASP A 71 -0.84 18.09 -5.28
C ASP A 71 -0.01 16.99 -5.97
N TYR A 72 -0.69 15.93 -6.44
CA TYR A 72 -0.04 14.86 -7.20
C TYR A 72 0.47 15.36 -8.56
N ILE A 73 -0.31 16.15 -9.30
CA ILE A 73 0.11 16.68 -10.59
C ILE A 73 1.32 17.60 -10.44
N ALA A 74 1.27 18.53 -9.49
CA ALA A 74 2.40 19.43 -9.21
C ALA A 74 3.63 18.68 -8.72
N GLY A 75 3.42 17.69 -7.82
CA GLY A 75 4.49 16.87 -7.27
C GLY A 75 5.18 15.98 -8.31
N LEU A 76 4.45 15.42 -9.26
CA LEU A 76 5.02 14.68 -10.38
C LEU A 76 5.86 15.59 -11.29
N GLY A 77 5.45 16.85 -11.48
CA GLY A 77 6.27 17.86 -12.17
C GLY A 77 7.60 18.12 -11.46
N LEU A 78 7.55 18.31 -10.13
CA LEU A 78 8.76 18.47 -9.31
C LEU A 78 9.66 17.22 -9.38
N LEU A 79 9.08 16.03 -9.31
CA LEU A 79 9.81 14.77 -9.41
C LEU A 79 10.56 14.65 -10.73
N ALA A 80 9.89 14.98 -11.85
CA ALA A 80 10.49 14.96 -13.18
C ALA A 80 11.62 15.98 -13.31
N GLU A 81 11.47 17.19 -12.74
CA GLU A 81 12.52 18.21 -12.68
C GLU A 81 13.76 17.68 -11.95
N LYS A 82 13.57 17.13 -10.75
CA LYS A 82 14.68 16.61 -9.92
C LYS A 82 15.36 15.37 -10.51
N ALA A 83 14.59 14.55 -11.21
CA ALA A 83 15.09 13.37 -11.92
C ALA A 83 15.82 13.72 -13.22
N GLY A 84 15.59 14.91 -13.78
CA GLY A 84 16.07 15.28 -15.10
C GLY A 84 15.35 14.54 -16.22
N GLY A 85 14.16 14.04 -15.96
CA GLY A 85 13.35 13.22 -16.86
C GLY A 85 12.42 12.27 -16.12
N ARG A 86 12.29 11.04 -16.62
CA ARG A 86 11.41 10.04 -16.01
C ARG A 86 12.13 9.38 -14.82
N PHE A 87 11.57 9.59 -13.62
CA PHE A 87 12.07 8.99 -12.38
C PHE A 87 12.01 7.46 -12.40
N ALA A 88 10.94 6.89 -12.98
CA ALA A 88 10.75 5.44 -13.06
C ALA A 88 11.80 4.72 -13.91
N ASP A 89 12.48 5.44 -14.82
CA ASP A 89 13.51 4.88 -15.70
C ASP A 89 14.93 4.94 -15.07
N LEU A 90 15.08 5.60 -13.91
CA LEU A 90 16.35 5.65 -13.17
C LEU A 90 16.61 4.34 -12.43
N ASP A 91 17.88 4.01 -12.22
CA ASP A 91 18.25 2.94 -11.29
C ASP A 91 17.90 3.28 -9.82
N SER A 92 17.88 2.26 -8.98
CA SER A 92 17.46 2.41 -7.57
C SER A 92 18.32 3.42 -6.80
N ALA A 93 19.63 3.46 -7.01
CA ALA A 93 20.51 4.38 -6.31
C ALA A 93 20.20 5.83 -6.67
N ARG A 94 19.98 6.10 -7.96
CA ARG A 94 19.61 7.42 -8.45
C ARG A 94 18.20 7.82 -8.03
N GLN A 95 17.26 6.86 -7.99
CA GLN A 95 15.91 7.12 -7.45
C GLN A 95 15.98 7.56 -5.98
N ILE A 96 16.76 6.88 -5.14
CA ILE A 96 16.95 7.23 -3.73
C ILE A 96 17.53 8.64 -3.59
N GLU A 97 18.55 8.98 -4.39
CA GLU A 97 19.16 10.32 -4.37
C GLU A 97 18.13 11.41 -4.70
N VAL A 98 17.30 11.20 -5.75
CA VAL A 98 16.21 12.13 -6.12
C VAL A 98 15.21 12.27 -4.98
N LEU A 99 14.80 11.15 -4.36
CA LEU A 99 13.84 11.17 -3.25
C LEU A 99 14.40 11.90 -2.01
N HIS A 100 15.68 11.75 -1.69
CA HIS A 100 16.32 12.55 -0.64
C HIS A 100 16.26 14.07 -0.93
N GLY A 101 16.33 14.46 -2.21
CA GLY A 101 16.17 15.85 -2.64
C GLY A 101 14.77 16.43 -2.40
N ILE A 102 13.76 15.59 -2.27
CA ILE A 102 12.34 15.99 -2.08
C ILE A 102 11.72 15.48 -0.78
N GLU A 103 12.43 14.76 0.07
CA GLU A 103 11.89 14.08 1.27
C GLU A 103 11.17 15.02 2.26
N LYS A 104 11.51 16.31 2.25
CA LYS A 104 10.91 17.34 3.11
C LYS A 104 9.71 18.04 2.48
N THR A 105 9.33 17.69 1.27
CA THR A 105 8.16 18.26 0.59
C THR A 105 6.85 17.65 1.05
N GLU A 106 5.77 18.41 0.97
CA GLU A 106 4.42 17.90 1.23
C GLU A 106 4.06 16.76 0.28
N PHE A 107 4.50 16.84 -0.98
CA PHE A 107 4.27 15.79 -1.98
C PHE A 107 4.87 14.45 -1.57
N PHE A 108 6.14 14.42 -1.15
CA PHE A 108 6.76 13.18 -0.65
C PHE A 108 6.01 12.64 0.57
N GLY A 109 5.67 13.51 1.51
CA GLY A 109 4.88 13.14 2.69
C GLY A 109 3.52 12.54 2.33
N LEU A 110 2.85 13.10 1.31
CA LEU A 110 1.57 12.62 0.79
C LEU A 110 1.71 11.22 0.16
N VAL A 111 2.67 11.05 -0.77
CA VAL A 111 2.93 9.74 -1.41
C VAL A 111 3.30 8.69 -0.36
N ARG A 112 4.16 9.03 0.61
CA ARG A 112 4.56 8.13 1.69
C ARG A 112 3.34 7.69 2.52
N ARG A 113 2.48 8.63 2.92
CA ARG A 113 1.25 8.32 3.66
C ARG A 113 0.36 7.37 2.88
N HIS A 114 0.09 7.68 1.62
CA HIS A 114 -0.76 6.84 0.76
C HIS A 114 -0.13 5.47 0.47
N THR A 115 1.19 5.39 0.36
CA THR A 115 1.90 4.11 0.20
C THR A 115 1.68 3.21 1.43
N ILE A 116 1.86 3.74 2.63
CA ILE A 116 1.65 3.00 3.88
C ILE A 116 0.18 2.59 4.01
N MET A 117 -0.75 3.52 3.76
CA MET A 117 -2.18 3.22 3.79
C MET A 117 -2.56 2.13 2.79
N GLY A 118 -2.11 2.24 1.54
CA GLY A 118 -2.40 1.26 0.49
C GLY A 118 -1.79 -0.12 0.77
N PHE A 119 -0.64 -0.15 1.45
CA PHE A 119 0.03 -1.40 1.79
C PHE A 119 -0.67 -2.16 2.94
N PHE A 120 -1.25 -1.45 3.91
CA PHE A 120 -1.86 -2.05 5.10
C PHE A 120 -3.38 -1.96 5.18
N SER A 121 -4.03 -1.25 4.26
CA SER A 121 -5.49 -1.11 4.25
C SER A 121 -6.21 -2.43 3.97
N ASN A 122 -7.52 -2.43 4.19
CA ASN A 122 -8.34 -3.54 3.73
C ASN A 122 -8.24 -3.65 2.20
N PRO A 123 -8.00 -4.86 1.64
CA PRO A 123 -7.89 -5.08 0.18
C PRO A 123 -9.06 -4.55 -0.64
N HIS A 124 -10.23 -4.41 -0.01
CA HIS A 124 -11.40 -3.80 -0.63
C HIS A 124 -11.14 -2.39 -1.19
N TYR A 125 -10.19 -1.64 -0.62
CA TYR A 125 -9.83 -0.30 -1.10
C TYR A 125 -8.84 -0.29 -2.28
N GLY A 126 -8.40 -1.46 -2.77
CA GLY A 126 -7.61 -1.60 -3.99
C GLY A 126 -6.12 -1.89 -3.79
N GLY A 127 -5.58 -1.63 -2.58
CA GLY A 127 -4.23 -2.01 -2.19
C GLY A 127 -4.19 -3.33 -1.41
N ASN A 128 -3.03 -3.61 -0.78
CA ASN A 128 -2.84 -4.79 0.06
C ASN A 128 -3.32 -6.10 -0.62
N LEU A 129 -3.03 -6.22 -1.91
CA LEU A 129 -3.43 -7.39 -2.69
C LEU A 129 -2.93 -8.68 -2.02
N ASP A 130 -3.75 -9.70 -2.04
CA ASP A 130 -3.49 -10.98 -1.37
C ASP A 130 -3.15 -10.85 0.12
N LYS A 131 -3.52 -9.71 0.75
CA LYS A 131 -3.26 -9.39 2.15
C LYS A 131 -1.76 -9.38 2.49
N ILE A 132 -0.93 -8.98 1.54
CA ILE A 132 0.54 -8.96 1.65
C ILE A 132 0.98 -8.19 2.89
N GLY A 133 0.50 -6.95 3.07
CA GLY A 133 0.84 -6.14 4.23
C GLY A 133 0.36 -6.75 5.56
N TRP A 134 -0.83 -7.35 5.57
CA TRP A 134 -1.34 -8.03 6.76
C TRP A 134 -0.54 -9.27 7.12
N LYS A 135 -0.14 -10.07 6.11
CA LYS A 135 0.72 -11.24 6.32
C LYS A 135 2.07 -10.83 6.89
N LEU A 136 2.64 -9.72 6.39
CA LEU A 136 3.93 -9.21 6.86
C LEU A 136 3.95 -8.89 8.35
N ILE A 137 2.86 -8.31 8.87
CA ILE A 137 2.73 -7.93 10.29
C ILE A 137 2.04 -9.00 11.14
N GLY A 138 1.72 -10.18 10.58
CA GLY A 138 1.02 -11.24 11.30
C GLY A 138 -0.43 -10.90 11.67
N PHE A 139 -1.05 -9.93 10.95
CA PHE A 139 -2.45 -9.56 11.22
C PHE A 139 -3.39 -10.71 10.83
N GLN A 140 -4.23 -11.11 11.77
CA GLN A 140 -5.25 -12.12 11.56
C GLN A 140 -6.56 -11.45 11.14
N ASP A 141 -6.97 -11.68 9.90
CA ASP A 141 -8.26 -11.23 9.37
C ASP A 141 -9.35 -12.23 9.78
N ALA A 142 -9.81 -12.11 11.02
CA ALA A 142 -10.81 -12.97 11.61
C ALA A 142 -11.94 -12.15 12.23
N PHE A 143 -13.19 -12.61 12.06
CA PHE A 143 -14.35 -11.99 12.71
C PHE A 143 -14.48 -12.36 14.18
N VAL A 144 -13.93 -13.52 14.58
CA VAL A 144 -13.95 -14.02 15.95
C VAL A 144 -12.56 -14.52 16.30
N PHE A 145 -12.04 -14.01 17.39
CA PHE A 145 -10.77 -14.45 17.94
C PHE A 145 -11.03 -15.47 19.05
N GLN A 146 -10.20 -16.50 19.11
CA GLN A 146 -10.18 -17.48 20.18
C GLN A 146 -9.02 -17.16 21.14
N PRO A 147 -9.17 -17.44 22.45
CA PRO A 147 -8.05 -17.32 23.38
C PRO A 147 -6.85 -18.20 22.95
N PRO A 148 -5.63 -17.79 23.24
CA PRO A 148 -5.22 -16.63 24.04
C PRO A 148 -5.27 -15.32 23.25
N PHE A 149 -5.81 -14.23 23.87
CA PHE A 149 -5.96 -12.92 23.21
C PHE A 149 -4.70 -12.05 23.25
N GLY A 150 -3.61 -12.58 23.72
CA GLY A 150 -2.33 -11.90 23.77
C GLY A 150 -1.40 -12.49 24.81
N TYR A 151 -0.28 -11.78 25.06
CA TYR A 151 0.77 -12.25 25.96
C TYR A 151 0.24 -12.62 27.36
N TYR A 152 -0.65 -11.83 27.95
CA TYR A 152 -1.17 -12.04 29.30
C TYR A 152 -2.15 -13.21 29.41
N ASP A 153 -2.72 -13.68 28.32
CA ASP A 153 -3.60 -14.83 28.28
C ASP A 153 -2.84 -16.15 27.99
N GLY A 154 -1.58 -16.03 27.61
CA GLY A 154 -0.72 -17.19 27.36
C GLY A 154 -0.08 -17.74 28.63
N PRO A 155 0.47 -18.98 28.58
CA PRO A 155 1.16 -19.62 29.72
C PRO A 155 2.31 -18.76 30.27
N GLU A 156 2.92 -17.92 29.44
CA GLU A 156 4.02 -17.02 29.82
C GLU A 156 3.55 -15.79 30.58
N GLY A 157 2.38 -15.25 30.24
CA GLY A 157 1.78 -14.08 30.92
C GLY A 157 1.17 -14.41 32.28
N GLN A 158 0.88 -15.69 32.54
CA GLN A 158 0.33 -16.17 33.83
C GLN A 158 1.42 -16.45 34.87
N ARG A 159 2.70 -16.25 34.53
CA ARG A 159 3.84 -16.50 35.45
C ARG A 159 4.32 -15.26 36.21
N LEU A 160 3.58 -14.16 36.10
CA LEU A 160 3.74 -12.94 36.89
C LEU A 160 2.74 -12.97 38.04
#